data_edb18dbe002e0a999d2968d574c24320
#
_entry.id   edb18dbe002e0a999d2968d574c24320
#
_cell.length_a   1.000
_cell.length_b   1.000
_cell.length_c   1.000
_cell.angle_alpha   90.00
_cell.angle_beta   90.00
_cell.angle_gamma   90.00
#
_symmetry.space_group_name_H-M   'P 1'
#
loop_
_entity.id
_entity.type
_entity.pdbx_description
1 polymer ?
#
loop_
_entity_poly.entity_id
_entity_poly.type
_entity_poly.pdbx_seq_one_letter_code
_entity_poly.pdbx_strand_id
1 'polypeptide(L)'
;MDYSPGLRGVVAGETEISTVGMEGTSLRYRGYDAIELTKPQTYEDVASLIIDDNLDGKLFKETFTDHYENLLKDEDLIRLIANLKVEQHPMDVMRTAISYIGQADEKNKLKAASKVTAIACLVIASYNEESSSQ
;
A
#
# COMPACT_ATOMS: atom_id res chain seq x y z
N MET A 1 -1.80 34.72 16.76
CA MET A 1 -1.46 33.45 16.06
C MET A 1 -0.45 33.83 15.00
N ASP A 2 0.76 33.31 15.11
CA ASP A 2 1.77 33.54 14.09
C ASP A 2 1.43 32.70 12.85
N TYR A 3 1.25 33.37 11.75
CA TYR A 3 0.99 32.72 10.46
C TYR A 3 2.26 32.00 9.99
N SER A 4 2.18 30.66 9.80
CA SER A 4 3.28 29.84 9.27
C SER A 4 2.94 29.37 7.86
N PRO A 5 3.58 29.92 6.81
CA PRO A 5 3.36 29.49 5.44
C PRO A 5 3.70 28.00 5.25
N GLY A 6 2.79 27.24 4.64
CA GLY A 6 3.02 25.83 4.35
C GLY A 6 3.11 24.93 5.58
N LEU A 7 2.53 25.33 6.72
CA LEU A 7 2.53 24.58 7.98
C LEU A 7 3.94 24.30 8.56
N ARG A 8 4.96 25.04 8.14
CA ARG A 8 6.32 24.86 8.63
C ARG A 8 6.39 25.11 10.15
N GLY A 9 6.88 24.11 10.90
CA GLY A 9 6.99 24.16 12.35
C GLY A 9 5.69 23.90 13.11
N VAL A 10 4.60 23.58 12.41
CA VAL A 10 3.35 23.15 13.05
C VAL A 10 3.43 21.65 13.36
N VAL A 11 3.27 21.28 14.63
CA VAL A 11 3.19 19.88 15.04
C VAL A 11 1.82 19.35 14.65
N ALA A 12 1.77 18.37 13.75
CA ALA A 12 0.53 17.74 13.30
C ALA A 12 0.03 16.65 14.27
N GLY A 13 0.96 15.97 14.96
CA GLY A 13 0.67 14.90 15.91
C GLY A 13 1.91 14.08 16.22
N GLU A 14 1.71 13.09 17.09
CA GLU A 14 2.74 12.10 17.41
C GLU A 14 2.51 10.82 16.61
N THR A 15 3.57 10.10 16.29
CA THR A 15 3.52 8.81 15.59
C THR A 15 4.47 7.80 16.23
N GLU A 16 4.04 6.56 16.32
CA GLU A 16 4.85 5.41 16.73
C GLU A 16 5.36 4.60 15.53
N ILE A 17 4.95 4.95 14.31
CA ILE A 17 5.19 4.13 13.12
C ILE A 17 6.64 4.26 12.65
N SER A 18 7.16 5.48 12.55
CA SER A 18 8.50 5.68 12.02
C SER A 18 9.23 6.85 12.67
N THR A 19 10.54 6.71 12.74
CA THR A 19 11.45 7.79 13.13
C THR A 19 12.39 8.03 11.96
N VAL A 20 12.33 9.24 11.40
CA VAL A 20 13.31 9.70 10.42
C VAL A 20 14.46 10.31 11.19
N GLY A 21 15.65 9.73 11.06
CA GLY A 21 16.80 10.13 11.85
C GLY A 21 17.21 11.57 11.64
N MET A 22 17.47 12.26 12.75
CA MET A 22 18.39 13.39 12.76
C MET A 22 19.82 12.87 12.56
N GLU A 23 20.80 13.74 12.32
CA GLU A 23 22.20 13.35 12.11
C GLU A 23 22.66 12.21 13.06
N GLY A 24 23.07 11.08 12.46
CA GLY A 24 23.57 9.91 13.17
C GLY A 24 22.54 8.85 13.56
N THR A 25 21.25 9.00 13.23
CA THR A 25 20.24 7.97 13.45
C THR A 25 19.66 7.46 12.12
N SER A 26 19.50 6.13 12.00
CA SER A 26 18.91 5.48 10.84
C SER A 26 17.39 5.64 10.82
N LEU A 27 16.78 5.46 9.64
CA LEU A 27 15.34 5.29 9.51
C LEU A 27 14.88 4.04 10.28
N ARG A 28 13.87 4.21 11.11
CA ARG A 28 13.30 3.11 11.91
C ARG A 28 11.81 2.98 11.68
N TYR A 29 11.34 1.73 11.59
CA TYR A 29 9.92 1.37 11.61
C TYR A 29 9.60 0.65 12.92
N ARG A 30 8.69 1.21 13.73
CA ARG A 30 8.31 0.65 15.04
C ARG A 30 9.53 0.32 15.92
N GLY A 31 10.58 1.14 15.86
CA GLY A 31 11.82 0.95 16.61
C GLY A 31 12.87 0.05 15.96
N TYR A 32 12.53 -0.71 14.92
CA TYR A 32 13.49 -1.54 14.18
C TYR A 32 14.21 -0.72 13.11
N ASP A 33 15.50 -0.97 12.93
CA ASP A 33 16.27 -0.35 11.85
C ASP A 33 15.75 -0.84 10.49
N ALA A 34 15.41 0.10 9.60
CA ALA A 34 14.80 -0.24 8.31
C ALA A 34 15.74 -1.05 7.41
N ILE A 35 17.06 -0.80 7.48
CA ILE A 35 18.07 -1.54 6.71
C ILE A 35 18.22 -2.97 7.25
N GLU A 36 18.20 -3.13 8.57
CA GLU A 36 18.26 -4.46 9.19
C GLU A 36 17.04 -5.32 8.86
N LEU A 37 15.86 -4.72 8.72
CA LEU A 37 14.64 -5.43 8.32
C LEU A 37 14.74 -6.02 6.90
N THR A 38 15.49 -5.41 5.99
CA THR A 38 15.57 -5.87 4.60
C THR A 38 16.25 -7.23 4.42
N LYS A 39 17.00 -7.70 5.40
CA LYS A 39 17.78 -8.95 5.29
C LYS A 39 16.98 -10.20 5.64
N PRO A 40 16.30 -10.28 6.82
CA PRO A 40 15.55 -11.47 7.22
C PRO A 40 14.05 -11.40 6.92
N GLN A 41 13.48 -10.19 6.70
CA GLN A 41 12.03 -10.01 6.65
C GLN A 41 11.50 -9.93 5.22
N THR A 42 10.28 -10.42 5.01
CA THR A 42 9.54 -10.25 3.77
C THR A 42 8.82 -8.90 3.74
N TYR A 43 8.28 -8.53 2.57
CA TYR A 43 7.42 -7.35 2.43
C TYR A 43 6.21 -7.43 3.37
N GLU A 44 5.59 -8.60 3.45
CA GLU A 44 4.41 -8.87 4.26
C GLU A 44 4.69 -8.72 5.76
N ASP A 45 5.88 -9.15 6.21
CA ASP A 45 6.31 -8.98 7.60
C ASP A 45 6.48 -7.50 7.95
N VAL A 46 7.13 -6.74 7.08
CA VAL A 46 7.33 -5.29 7.29
C VAL A 46 6.01 -4.53 7.19
N ALA A 47 5.14 -4.90 6.25
CA ALA A 47 3.80 -4.30 6.15
C ALA A 47 2.97 -4.54 7.42
N SER A 48 3.02 -5.78 7.94
CA SER A 48 2.35 -6.14 9.20
C SER A 48 2.91 -5.37 10.39
N LEU A 49 4.24 -5.23 10.47
CA LEU A 49 4.90 -4.43 11.50
C LEU A 49 4.41 -2.96 11.48
N ILE A 50 4.40 -2.33 10.32
CA ILE A 50 4.02 -0.91 10.18
C ILE A 50 2.56 -0.69 10.58
N ILE A 51 1.66 -1.58 10.15
CA ILE A 51 0.21 -1.41 10.28
C ILE A 51 -0.28 -1.86 11.65
N ASP A 52 0.22 -2.99 12.17
CA ASP A 52 -0.31 -3.69 13.33
C ASP A 52 0.73 -4.01 14.41
N ASP A 53 1.92 -3.42 14.32
CA ASP A 53 3.04 -3.61 15.28
C ASP A 53 3.44 -5.09 15.49
N ASN A 54 3.34 -5.88 14.44
CA ASN A 54 3.63 -7.31 14.47
C ASN A 54 4.45 -7.75 13.24
N LEU A 55 5.60 -8.38 13.46
CA LEU A 55 6.48 -8.89 12.40
C LEU A 55 5.99 -10.18 11.73
N ASP A 56 4.86 -10.72 12.11
CA ASP A 56 4.25 -11.88 11.44
C ASP A 56 3.35 -11.44 10.27
N GLY A 57 3.87 -11.53 9.05
CA GLY A 57 3.19 -11.17 7.82
C GLY A 57 2.16 -12.18 7.30
N LYS A 58 1.92 -13.30 8.03
CA LYS A 58 1.07 -14.39 7.57
C LYS A 58 -0.35 -13.94 7.22
N LEU A 59 -1.01 -13.21 8.12
CA LEU A 59 -2.36 -12.71 7.89
C LEU A 59 -2.43 -11.74 6.70
N PHE A 60 -1.43 -10.86 6.56
CA PHE A 60 -1.34 -9.96 5.41
C PHE A 60 -1.25 -10.76 4.11
N LYS A 61 -0.34 -11.73 4.06
CA LYS A 61 -0.11 -12.58 2.89
C LYS A 61 -1.34 -13.39 2.51
N GLU A 62 -1.99 -14.05 3.46
CA GLU A 62 -3.21 -14.84 3.23
C GLU A 62 -4.32 -13.95 2.67
N THR A 63 -4.60 -12.80 3.31
CA THR A 63 -5.64 -11.87 2.85
C THR A 63 -5.31 -11.27 1.48
N PHE A 64 -4.04 -10.95 1.22
CA PHE A 64 -3.59 -10.46 -0.08
C PHE A 64 -3.84 -11.51 -1.17
N THR A 65 -3.44 -12.76 -0.94
CA THR A 65 -3.58 -13.85 -1.92
C THR A 65 -5.05 -14.11 -2.24
N ASP A 66 -5.87 -14.29 -1.21
CA ASP A 66 -7.31 -14.52 -1.37
C ASP A 66 -7.99 -13.38 -2.14
N HIS A 67 -7.60 -12.16 -1.84
CA HIS A 67 -8.15 -10.99 -2.53
C HIS A 67 -7.70 -10.90 -3.96
N TYR A 68 -6.41 -11.06 -4.22
CA TYR A 68 -5.85 -11.00 -5.57
C TYR A 68 -6.51 -12.03 -6.49
N GLU A 69 -6.68 -13.27 -6.01
CA GLU A 69 -7.38 -14.33 -6.75
C GLU A 69 -8.86 -13.99 -7.03
N ASN A 70 -9.53 -13.34 -6.10
CA ASN A 70 -10.92 -12.92 -6.31
C ASN A 70 -11.02 -11.74 -7.29
N LEU A 71 -10.09 -10.78 -7.22
CA LEU A 71 -10.04 -9.66 -8.17
C LEU A 71 -9.80 -10.11 -9.61
N LEU A 72 -8.99 -11.16 -9.83
CA LEU A 72 -8.78 -11.75 -11.15
C LEU A 72 -10.05 -12.36 -11.75
N LYS A 73 -11.05 -12.68 -10.95
CA LYS A 73 -12.34 -13.24 -11.37
C LYS A 73 -13.43 -12.18 -11.52
N ASP A 74 -13.16 -10.95 -11.11
CA ASP A 74 -14.09 -9.82 -11.22
C ASP A 74 -14.04 -9.22 -12.64
N GLU A 75 -14.91 -9.75 -13.52
CA GLU A 75 -14.94 -9.34 -14.91
C GLU A 75 -15.28 -7.86 -15.10
N ASP A 76 -16.07 -7.28 -14.21
CA ASP A 76 -16.44 -5.86 -14.29
C ASP A 76 -15.28 -4.96 -13.92
N LEU A 77 -14.50 -5.32 -12.88
CA LEU A 77 -13.27 -4.63 -12.53
C LEU A 77 -12.22 -4.73 -13.65
N ILE A 78 -11.99 -5.92 -14.19
CA ILE A 78 -11.03 -6.13 -15.29
C ILE A 78 -11.42 -5.30 -16.50
N ARG A 79 -12.69 -5.26 -16.87
CA ARG A 79 -13.21 -4.44 -17.97
C ARG A 79 -13.08 -2.95 -17.69
N LEU A 80 -13.34 -2.51 -16.46
CA LEU A 80 -13.13 -1.13 -16.04
C LEU A 80 -11.68 -0.70 -16.21
N ILE A 81 -10.72 -1.49 -15.68
CA ILE A 81 -9.29 -1.22 -15.82
C ILE A 81 -8.87 -1.17 -17.29
N ALA A 82 -9.31 -2.15 -18.09
CA ALA A 82 -8.99 -2.21 -19.52
C ALA A 82 -9.48 -0.97 -20.29
N ASN A 83 -10.65 -0.47 -19.98
CA ASN A 83 -11.21 0.73 -20.63
C ASN A 83 -10.48 2.01 -20.20
N LEU A 84 -10.18 2.14 -18.91
CA LEU A 84 -9.56 3.35 -18.38
C LEU A 84 -8.09 3.50 -18.80
N LYS A 85 -7.32 2.40 -18.87
CA LYS A 85 -5.89 2.45 -19.19
C LYS A 85 -5.57 2.93 -20.60
N VAL A 86 -6.54 2.99 -21.49
CA VAL A 86 -6.35 3.48 -22.88
C VAL A 86 -6.00 4.97 -22.90
N GLU A 87 -6.61 5.77 -22.02
CA GLU A 87 -6.47 7.23 -22.06
C GLU A 87 -5.99 7.84 -20.73
N GLN A 88 -6.03 7.08 -19.63
CA GLN A 88 -5.75 7.63 -18.31
C GLN A 88 -4.36 7.24 -17.80
N HIS A 89 -3.80 8.12 -16.98
CA HIS A 89 -2.54 7.84 -16.29
C HIS A 89 -2.70 6.67 -15.32
N PRO A 90 -1.71 5.74 -15.18
CA PRO A 90 -1.78 4.56 -14.30
C PRO A 90 -2.22 4.87 -12.86
N MET A 91 -1.82 6.01 -12.32
CA MET A 91 -2.23 6.43 -10.97
C MET A 91 -3.71 6.80 -10.88
N ASP A 92 -4.31 7.32 -11.95
CA ASP A 92 -5.74 7.62 -11.97
C ASP A 92 -6.57 6.35 -12.10
N VAL A 93 -6.10 5.39 -12.89
CA VAL A 93 -6.70 4.05 -12.97
C VAL A 93 -6.63 3.35 -11.62
N MET A 94 -5.48 3.38 -10.95
CA MET A 94 -5.28 2.77 -9.63
C MET A 94 -6.24 3.40 -8.60
N ARG A 95 -6.31 4.72 -8.53
CA ARG A 95 -7.21 5.44 -7.62
C ARG A 95 -8.68 5.05 -7.87
N THR A 96 -9.08 4.95 -9.13
CA THR A 96 -10.44 4.58 -9.52
C THR A 96 -10.75 3.13 -9.15
N ALA A 97 -9.84 2.19 -9.41
CA ALA A 97 -10.00 0.79 -9.05
C ALA A 97 -10.12 0.58 -7.53
N ILE A 98 -9.29 1.27 -6.74
CA ILE A 98 -9.37 1.23 -5.27
C ILE A 98 -10.71 1.77 -4.79
N SER A 99 -11.19 2.87 -5.37
CA SER A 99 -12.48 3.46 -5.03
C SER A 99 -13.66 2.58 -5.43
N TYR A 100 -13.58 1.91 -6.57
CA TYR A 100 -14.61 0.98 -7.07
C TYR A 100 -14.85 -0.20 -6.11
N ILE A 101 -13.79 -0.82 -5.64
CA ILE A 101 -13.89 -1.96 -4.72
C ILE A 101 -14.46 -1.56 -3.35
N GLY A 102 -14.15 -0.35 -2.88
CA GLY A 102 -14.59 0.14 -1.59
C GLY A 102 -13.91 -0.58 -0.42
N GLN A 103 -13.52 0.16 0.60
CA GLN A 103 -12.90 -0.39 1.82
C GLN A 103 -13.44 0.25 3.10
N ALA A 104 -14.48 1.08 2.97
CA ALA A 104 -14.98 1.90 4.08
C ALA A 104 -15.47 1.08 5.28
N ASP A 105 -15.99 -0.12 5.04
CA ASP A 105 -16.55 -1.00 6.06
C ASP A 105 -15.55 -2.01 6.67
N GLU A 106 -14.32 -2.09 6.14
CA GLU A 106 -13.31 -3.01 6.66
C GLU A 106 -12.71 -2.46 7.95
N LYS A 107 -13.05 -3.09 9.07
CA LYS A 107 -12.61 -2.67 10.42
C LYS A 107 -11.19 -3.14 10.75
N ASN A 108 -10.72 -4.20 10.12
CA ASN A 108 -9.36 -4.72 10.32
C ASN A 108 -8.39 -3.99 9.40
N LYS A 109 -7.53 -3.14 9.97
CA LYS A 109 -6.57 -2.31 9.23
C LYS A 109 -5.62 -3.12 8.36
N LEU A 110 -5.14 -4.25 8.85
CA LEU A 110 -4.22 -5.13 8.13
C LEU A 110 -4.90 -5.74 6.89
N LYS A 111 -6.15 -6.19 7.06
CA LYS A 111 -6.94 -6.69 5.93
C LYS A 111 -7.25 -5.60 4.91
N ALA A 112 -7.64 -4.42 5.35
CA ALA A 112 -7.87 -3.29 4.45
C ALA A 112 -6.62 -2.95 3.64
N ALA A 113 -5.45 -2.88 4.29
CA ALA A 113 -4.19 -2.59 3.64
C ALA A 113 -3.78 -3.67 2.63
N SER A 114 -3.92 -4.95 2.98
CA SER A 114 -3.60 -6.06 2.06
C SER A 114 -4.51 -6.07 0.82
N LYS A 115 -5.78 -5.73 1.00
CA LYS A 115 -6.75 -5.57 -0.10
C LYS A 115 -6.36 -4.45 -1.05
N VAL A 116 -6.05 -3.27 -0.52
CA VAL A 116 -5.60 -2.12 -1.33
C VAL A 116 -4.31 -2.47 -2.08
N THR A 117 -3.39 -3.17 -1.43
CA THR A 117 -2.15 -3.63 -2.08
C THR A 117 -2.44 -4.60 -3.22
N ALA A 118 -3.38 -5.54 -3.05
CA ALA A 118 -3.78 -6.48 -4.10
C ALA A 118 -4.35 -5.76 -5.33
N ILE A 119 -5.21 -4.77 -5.14
CA ILE A 119 -5.76 -3.95 -6.23
C ILE A 119 -4.64 -3.18 -6.94
N ALA A 120 -3.73 -2.57 -6.20
CA ALA A 120 -2.61 -1.84 -6.77
C ALA A 120 -1.71 -2.74 -7.63
N CYS A 121 -1.41 -3.95 -7.15
CA CYS A 121 -0.65 -4.96 -7.91
C CYS A 121 -1.39 -5.37 -9.18
N LEU A 122 -2.71 -5.59 -9.13
CA LEU A 122 -3.51 -5.94 -10.30
C LEU A 122 -3.46 -4.84 -11.38
N VAL A 123 -3.62 -3.58 -10.98
CA VAL A 123 -3.53 -2.46 -11.92
C VAL A 123 -2.15 -2.38 -12.56
N ILE A 124 -1.07 -2.47 -11.77
CA ILE A 124 0.31 -2.44 -12.29
C ILE A 124 0.54 -3.61 -13.26
N ALA A 125 0.12 -4.81 -12.90
CA ALA A 125 0.26 -6.00 -13.74
C ALA A 125 -0.43 -5.82 -15.10
N SER A 126 -1.61 -5.19 -15.13
CA SER A 126 -2.37 -4.95 -16.37
C SER A 126 -1.63 -4.08 -17.40
N TYR A 127 -0.69 -3.26 -16.98
CA TYR A 127 0.16 -2.45 -17.87
C TYR A 127 1.38 -3.24 -18.39
N ASN A 128 1.85 -4.23 -17.63
CA ASN A 128 3.04 -5.02 -18.02
C ASN A 128 2.75 -6.06 -19.11
N GLU A 129 1.52 -6.58 -19.17
CA GLU A 129 1.12 -7.58 -20.19
C GLU A 129 1.23 -7.04 -21.63
N GLU A 130 1.05 -5.74 -21.82
CA GLU A 130 1.18 -5.11 -23.15
C GLU A 130 2.64 -4.95 -23.61
N SER A 131 3.58 -4.86 -22.69
CA SER A 131 5.00 -4.72 -23.00
C SER A 131 5.64 -6.01 -23.55
N SER A 132 4.97 -7.15 -23.35
CA SER A 132 5.46 -8.47 -23.78
C SER A 132 4.96 -8.87 -25.18
N SER A 133 4.15 -8.03 -25.82
CA SER A 133 3.48 -8.31 -27.11
C SER A 133 4.04 -7.46 -28.26
N GLN A 134 5.10 -6.72 -28.04
CA GLN A 134 5.89 -5.99 -29.04
C GLN A 134 7.31 -6.58 -29.12
#